data_037fc5f3f680676e3eeecc0875eb60b0
#
_entry.id   037fc5f3f680676e3eeecc0875eb60b0
#
_cell.length_a   1.000
_cell.length_b   1.000
_cell.length_c   1.000
_cell.angle_alpha   90.00
_cell.angle_beta   90.00
_cell.angle_gamma   90.00
#
_symmetry.space_group_name_H-M   'P 1'
#
loop_
_entity.id
_entity.type
_entity.pdbx_description
1 polymer ?
#
loop_
_entity_poly.entity_id
_entity_poly.type
_entity_poly.pdbx_seq_one_letter_code
_entity_poly.pdbx_strand_id
1 'polypeptide(L)'
;MDQAALFRGKPGKIMLAGPAFLLLVTIPYLFAHFRQGQRATTRGESTVRVERKSFAQILRLNGTTQASRSFVVLAPRLEGAQVGSMVITKLIPAGTHVKKDAILVEFDPQAQTKDYLDKKSTYENLVGQVAQKQAEEDIARAKDDTAMKQAEDELKRAELELQRNEVVSRIDAEKNQEALDEAQATLKQLKQTYELKRAASASTIRIQEIQRDRALEAMRYAQGNAARMVVHSPMEGVVVHNTIWLGGRMGTVQQGDQVRPGVPFLQVVDPSQMEVRVELNQVDLLKVHPGQRAEMHLDAYPGMTLPAALEELSPLGHPGQFAEAVRSFGARFSVQGTDPRLLPDLSAALDVDLGSQKSVLVIPWQSIGMEADHAFVWLKTTASFEKRSVQMGPRNDLEAVVASGLSEGDTIRRAAIEEETGAGLQ
;
A
#
# COMPACT_ATOMS: atom_id res chain seq x y z
N MET A 1 -59.09 21.16 -18.23
CA MET A 1 -60.26 20.72 -17.48
C MET A 1 -60.04 21.32 -16.09
N ASP A 2 -60.50 22.53 -15.90
CA ASP A 2 -61.78 22.94 -15.25
C ASP A 2 -61.70 22.75 -13.74
N GLN A 3 -61.97 23.66 -12.88
CA GLN A 3 -62.78 24.92 -12.77
C GLN A 3 -62.29 25.67 -11.54
N ALA A 4 -62.04 26.91 -11.51
CA ALA A 4 -62.85 28.10 -11.50
C ALA A 4 -64.01 28.11 -10.44
N ALA A 5 -63.96 29.08 -9.55
CA ALA A 5 -65.01 30.05 -9.29
C ALA A 5 -64.89 30.67 -7.90
N LEU A 6 -64.64 31.94 -7.81
CA LEU A 6 -65.57 33.03 -7.57
C LEU A 6 -66.16 33.10 -6.12
N PHE A 7 -65.71 34.11 -5.35
CA PHE A 7 -66.77 34.97 -4.74
C PHE A 7 -66.24 36.41 -4.57
N ARG A 8 -67.03 37.30 -5.14
CA ARG A 8 -66.94 38.76 -5.20
C ARG A 8 -67.90 39.31 -4.14
N GLY A 9 -67.48 40.19 -3.27
CA GLY A 9 -68.42 40.92 -2.43
C GLY A 9 -67.93 42.36 -2.19
N LYS A 10 -68.66 43.30 -2.58
CA LYS A 10 -68.46 44.76 -2.57
C LYS A 10 -68.82 45.45 -1.23
N PRO A 11 -68.67 46.72 -1.10
CA PRO A 11 -68.13 47.38 0.09
C PRO A 11 -69.14 48.11 0.94
N GLY A 12 -68.92 48.28 2.22
CA GLY A 12 -69.70 49.12 3.10
C GLY A 12 -68.81 50.26 3.67
N LYS A 13 -69.23 51.47 3.36
CA LYS A 13 -68.76 52.73 3.94
C LYS A 13 -69.24 52.85 5.37
N ILE A 14 -68.35 53.09 6.33
CA ILE A 14 -68.69 53.70 7.62
C ILE A 14 -67.62 54.72 7.97
N MET A 15 -68.10 55.88 8.29
CA MET A 15 -67.62 57.20 8.57
C MET A 15 -66.49 57.34 9.59
N LEU A 16 -65.60 58.29 9.25
CA LEU A 16 -64.60 58.95 10.12
C LEU A 16 -65.27 59.65 11.31
N ALA A 17 -64.73 59.39 12.52
CA ALA A 17 -64.55 60.41 13.58
C ALA A 17 -63.67 59.80 14.67
N GLY A 18 -62.46 60.33 14.92
CA GLY A 18 -61.75 60.18 16.14
C GLY A 18 -60.28 59.75 16.13
N PRO A 19 -59.35 60.46 15.46
CA PRO A 19 -57.94 60.19 15.72
C PRO A 19 -57.18 61.31 16.44
N ALA A 20 -57.81 62.42 16.87
CA ALA A 20 -57.07 63.55 17.41
C ALA A 20 -56.74 63.44 18.94
N PHE A 21 -57.47 62.61 19.69
CA PHE A 21 -57.26 62.52 21.14
C PHE A 21 -56.28 61.43 21.57
N LEU A 22 -55.98 60.43 20.69
CA LEU A 22 -55.03 59.34 20.96
C LEU A 22 -53.59 59.72 20.70
N LEU A 23 -53.33 60.76 19.92
CA LEU A 23 -51.97 61.23 19.58
C LEU A 23 -51.33 62.07 20.70
N LEU A 24 -52.10 62.71 21.60
CA LEU A 24 -51.58 63.56 22.65
C LEU A 24 -51.10 62.78 23.89
N VAL A 25 -51.52 61.52 24.09
CA VAL A 25 -51.13 60.68 25.19
C VAL A 25 -50.07 59.68 24.83
N THR A 26 -49.97 59.30 23.55
CA THR A 26 -48.98 58.29 23.09
C THR A 26 -47.59 58.86 22.79
N ILE A 27 -47.49 60.14 22.46
CA ILE A 27 -46.16 60.76 22.18
C ILE A 27 -45.28 60.89 23.43
N PRO A 28 -45.77 61.35 24.64
CA PRO A 28 -44.94 61.37 25.80
C PRO A 28 -44.62 59.97 26.38
N TYR A 29 -45.50 58.96 26.15
CA TYR A 29 -45.24 57.60 26.59
C TYR A 29 -44.19 56.90 25.70
N LEU A 30 -44.15 57.16 24.40
CA LEU A 30 -43.07 56.70 23.51
C LEU A 30 -41.76 57.40 23.77
N PHE A 31 -41.77 58.71 24.13
CA PHE A 31 -40.56 59.45 24.45
C PHE A 31 -39.99 59.06 25.82
N ALA A 32 -40.81 58.66 26.77
CA ALA A 32 -40.36 58.10 28.04
C ALA A 32 -39.78 56.71 27.90
N HIS A 33 -40.37 55.86 27.04
CA HIS A 33 -39.81 54.53 26.73
C HIS A 33 -38.55 54.58 25.86
N PHE A 34 -38.43 55.60 24.99
CA PHE A 34 -37.20 55.75 24.17
C PHE A 34 -36.01 56.27 24.99
N ARG A 35 -36.25 56.96 26.12
CA ARG A 35 -35.18 57.39 27.04
C ARG A 35 -34.75 56.31 28.04
N GLN A 36 -35.51 55.24 28.21
CA GLN A 36 -35.12 54.11 29.07
C GLN A 36 -34.30 53.03 28.33
N GLY A 37 -34.17 53.14 27.00
CA GLY A 37 -33.42 52.18 26.17
C GLY A 37 -31.92 52.46 26.00
N GLN A 38 -31.43 53.60 26.50
CA GLN A 38 -29.97 53.86 26.55
C GLN A 38 -29.41 53.71 27.97
N ARG A 39 -29.71 52.58 28.60
CA ARG A 39 -28.73 52.05 29.54
C ARG A 39 -27.64 51.47 28.66
N ALA A 40 -26.56 52.21 28.50
CA ALA A 40 -25.27 51.67 28.06
C ALA A 40 -25.04 50.42 28.94
N THR A 41 -25.24 49.24 28.37
CA THR A 41 -24.61 48.05 28.87
C THR A 41 -23.12 48.37 28.79
N THR A 42 -22.55 48.80 29.88
CA THR A 42 -21.13 48.69 30.18
C THR A 42 -20.84 47.20 30.07
N ARG A 43 -20.55 46.73 28.85
CA ARG A 43 -19.95 45.44 28.62
C ARG A 43 -18.70 45.48 29.48
N GLY A 44 -18.74 44.78 30.63
CA GLY A 44 -17.60 44.75 31.52
C GLY A 44 -16.38 44.38 30.68
N GLU A 45 -15.47 45.33 30.54
CA GLU A 45 -14.21 45.10 29.81
C GLU A 45 -13.53 43.92 30.48
N SER A 46 -13.60 42.78 29.81
CA SER A 46 -13.00 41.56 30.31
C SER A 46 -11.48 41.76 30.34
N THR A 47 -10.93 41.74 31.54
CA THR A 47 -9.49 41.85 31.78
C THR A 47 -8.93 40.50 32.17
N VAL A 48 -7.67 40.28 31.87
CA VAL A 48 -6.91 39.12 32.26
C VAL A 48 -5.67 39.55 33.03
N ARG A 49 -5.38 38.90 34.12
CA ARG A 49 -4.18 39.12 34.90
C ARG A 49 -3.03 38.31 34.31
N VAL A 50 -1.89 38.95 34.12
CA VAL A 50 -0.66 38.31 33.64
C VAL A 50 -0.07 37.49 34.77
N GLU A 51 0.08 36.19 34.51
CA GLU A 51 0.60 35.24 35.49
C GLU A 51 1.74 34.45 34.92
N ARG A 52 2.66 33.99 35.79
CA ARG A 52 3.67 33.04 35.40
C ARG A 52 3.12 31.62 35.43
N LYS A 53 3.15 30.99 34.27
CA LYS A 53 2.71 29.59 34.11
C LYS A 53 3.79 28.78 33.42
N SER A 54 3.66 27.47 33.49
CA SER A 54 4.35 26.61 32.55
C SER A 54 3.66 26.69 31.20
N PHE A 55 4.40 27.01 30.18
CA PHE A 55 3.92 27.07 28.80
C PHE A 55 4.44 25.85 28.04
N ALA A 56 3.53 25.04 27.54
CA ALA A 56 3.87 23.90 26.66
C ALA A 56 3.58 24.32 25.21
N GLN A 57 4.58 24.20 24.37
CA GLN A 57 4.41 24.37 22.93
C GLN A 57 4.09 23.01 22.32
N ILE A 58 2.88 22.87 21.79
CA ILE A 58 2.39 21.63 21.20
C ILE A 58 2.18 21.89 19.71
N LEU A 59 2.67 20.98 18.88
CA LEU A 59 2.38 20.93 17.46
C LEU A 59 1.40 19.80 17.19
N ARG A 60 0.18 20.15 16.77
CA ARG A 60 -0.83 19.16 16.39
C ARG A 60 -0.65 18.77 14.93
N LEU A 61 -0.50 17.47 14.69
CA LEU A 61 -0.36 16.86 13.36
C LEU A 61 -1.47 15.86 13.16
N ASN A 62 -2.04 15.82 11.97
CA ASN A 62 -3.03 14.80 11.59
C ASN A 62 -2.38 13.74 10.73
N GLY A 63 -2.76 12.50 10.97
CA GLY A 63 -2.22 11.36 10.26
C GLY A 63 -3.16 10.16 10.26
N THR A 64 -2.63 9.05 9.77
CA THR A 64 -3.32 7.77 9.74
C THR A 64 -2.49 6.69 10.40
N THR A 65 -3.15 5.80 11.11
CA THR A 65 -2.51 4.64 11.72
C THR A 65 -2.13 3.62 10.66
N GLN A 66 -0.97 3.02 10.81
CA GLN A 66 -0.47 1.97 9.94
C GLN A 66 0.21 0.91 10.81
N ALA A 67 0.16 -0.36 10.40
CA ALA A 67 0.98 -1.37 11.04
C ALA A 67 2.43 -1.24 10.57
N SER A 68 3.38 -1.21 11.50
CA SER A 68 4.81 -1.18 11.19
C SER A 68 5.27 -2.44 10.46
N ARG A 69 4.62 -3.58 10.75
CA ARG A 69 4.86 -4.86 10.07
C ARG A 69 3.59 -5.31 9.38
N SER A 70 3.62 -5.35 8.07
CA SER A 70 2.52 -5.86 7.25
C SER A 70 3.07 -6.67 6.08
N PHE A 71 2.29 -7.64 5.64
CA PHE A 71 2.57 -8.40 4.44
C PHE A 71 1.40 -8.26 3.46
N VAL A 72 1.69 -7.67 2.32
CA VAL A 72 0.71 -7.49 1.24
C VAL A 72 0.61 -8.78 0.43
N VAL A 73 -0.58 -9.36 0.37
CA VAL A 73 -0.86 -10.56 -0.40
C VAL A 73 -1.32 -10.17 -1.79
N LEU A 74 -0.56 -10.63 -2.77
CA LEU A 74 -0.83 -10.43 -4.18
C LEU A 74 -1.55 -11.65 -4.75
N ALA A 75 -2.46 -11.44 -5.69
CA ALA A 75 -3.00 -12.52 -6.49
C ALA A 75 -1.86 -13.24 -7.24
N PRO A 76 -1.80 -14.58 -7.23
CA PRO A 76 -0.67 -15.35 -7.77
C PRO A 76 -0.39 -15.02 -9.23
N ARG A 77 0.89 -14.87 -9.56
CA ARG A 77 1.34 -14.82 -10.96
C ARG A 77 1.65 -16.23 -11.41
N LEU A 78 1.00 -16.66 -12.49
CA LEU A 78 1.17 -18.00 -13.04
C LEU A 78 2.29 -17.99 -14.07
N GLU A 79 3.18 -18.97 -14.00
CA GLU A 79 4.30 -19.12 -14.91
C GLU A 79 3.87 -19.86 -16.19
N GLY A 80 4.28 -19.35 -17.35
CA GLY A 80 4.00 -19.99 -18.63
C GLY A 80 2.55 -19.97 -19.10
N ALA A 81 1.64 -19.34 -18.33
CA ALA A 81 0.23 -19.22 -18.68
C ALA A 81 -0.22 -17.77 -18.71
N GLN A 82 -0.95 -17.37 -19.75
CA GLN A 82 -1.65 -16.08 -19.79
C GLN A 82 -3.03 -16.26 -19.18
N VAL A 83 -3.16 -16.00 -17.88
CA VAL A 83 -4.45 -16.03 -17.20
C VAL A 83 -4.93 -14.60 -17.02
N GLY A 84 -6.10 -14.28 -17.54
CA GLY A 84 -6.69 -12.94 -17.48
C GLY A 84 -7.17 -12.58 -16.07
N SER A 85 -7.80 -13.53 -15.38
CA SER A 85 -8.30 -13.37 -14.02
C SER A 85 -8.50 -14.73 -13.35
N MET A 86 -8.52 -14.75 -12.02
CA MET A 86 -8.76 -15.92 -11.18
C MET A 86 -9.97 -15.67 -10.29
N VAL A 87 -10.82 -16.68 -10.14
CA VAL A 87 -12.02 -16.63 -9.30
C VAL A 87 -11.65 -17.02 -7.88
N ILE A 88 -12.06 -16.21 -6.90
CA ILE A 88 -11.92 -16.52 -5.47
C ILE A 88 -13.03 -17.50 -5.07
N THR A 89 -12.66 -18.71 -4.62
CA THR A 89 -13.59 -19.71 -4.13
C THR A 89 -13.79 -19.64 -2.64
N LYS A 90 -12.74 -19.31 -1.88
CA LYS A 90 -12.81 -19.04 -0.45
C LYS A 90 -11.95 -17.84 -0.11
N LEU A 91 -12.44 -17.01 0.79
CA LEU A 91 -11.74 -15.82 1.29
C LEU A 91 -11.94 -15.73 2.80
N ILE A 92 -10.85 -15.55 3.53
CA ILE A 92 -10.93 -15.33 4.97
C ILE A 92 -11.55 -13.96 5.25
N PRO A 93 -12.47 -13.83 6.24
CA PRO A 93 -13.09 -12.54 6.57
C PRO A 93 -12.05 -11.52 7.07
N ALA A 94 -12.26 -10.24 6.72
CA ALA A 94 -11.47 -9.15 7.27
C ALA A 94 -11.64 -9.09 8.81
N GLY A 95 -10.58 -8.68 9.53
CA GLY A 95 -10.55 -8.64 10.98
C GLY A 95 -10.23 -10.00 11.65
N THR A 96 -10.12 -11.09 10.88
CA THR A 96 -9.77 -12.39 11.43
C THR A 96 -8.28 -12.45 11.81
N HIS A 97 -8.00 -12.92 13.01
CA HIS A 97 -6.63 -13.20 13.46
C HIS A 97 -6.15 -14.53 12.89
N VAL A 98 -5.03 -14.51 12.18
CA VAL A 98 -4.45 -15.69 11.52
C VAL A 98 -3.06 -15.99 12.06
N LYS A 99 -2.73 -17.28 12.10
CA LYS A 99 -1.37 -17.75 12.39
C LYS A 99 -0.57 -17.85 11.09
N LYS A 100 0.74 -17.96 11.22
CA LYS A 100 1.60 -18.32 10.10
C LYS A 100 1.11 -19.62 9.46
N ASP A 101 1.21 -19.69 8.12
CA ASP A 101 0.77 -20.80 7.27
C ASP A 101 -0.75 -21.07 7.25
N ALA A 102 -1.58 -20.21 7.87
CA ALA A 102 -3.03 -20.27 7.73
C ALA A 102 -3.46 -19.94 6.29
N ILE A 103 -4.50 -20.60 5.79
CA ILE A 103 -5.06 -20.34 4.46
C ILE A 103 -5.78 -18.98 4.49
N LEU A 104 -5.37 -18.07 3.62
CA LEU A 104 -5.97 -16.74 3.46
C LEU A 104 -7.02 -16.73 2.35
N VAL A 105 -6.70 -17.36 1.23
CA VAL A 105 -7.56 -17.40 0.06
C VAL A 105 -7.33 -18.68 -0.72
N GLU A 106 -8.41 -19.22 -1.28
CA GLU A 106 -8.39 -20.29 -2.27
C GLU A 106 -8.98 -19.74 -3.58
N PHE A 107 -8.27 -19.91 -4.67
CA PHE A 107 -8.76 -19.66 -6.02
C PHE A 107 -9.26 -20.95 -6.66
N ASP A 108 -10.08 -20.83 -7.71
CA ASP A 108 -10.54 -22.00 -8.46
C ASP A 108 -9.35 -22.73 -9.12
N PRO A 109 -9.03 -23.96 -8.69
CA PRO A 109 -7.87 -24.69 -9.15
C PRO A 109 -8.14 -25.52 -10.42
N GLN A 110 -9.38 -25.57 -10.93
CA GLN A 110 -9.77 -26.56 -11.96
C GLN A 110 -8.92 -26.47 -13.22
N ALA A 111 -8.73 -25.25 -13.75
CA ALA A 111 -7.95 -25.04 -14.98
C ALA A 111 -6.47 -25.42 -14.79
N GLN A 112 -5.87 -25.03 -13.65
CA GLN A 112 -4.47 -25.30 -13.33
C GLN A 112 -4.20 -26.76 -13.00
N THR A 113 -5.15 -27.41 -12.34
CA THR A 113 -5.07 -28.85 -12.05
C THR A 113 -5.17 -29.67 -13.34
N LYS A 114 -6.08 -29.30 -14.24
CA LYS A 114 -6.18 -29.93 -15.55
C LYS A 114 -4.88 -29.74 -16.36
N ASP A 115 -4.38 -28.51 -16.45
CA ASP A 115 -3.12 -28.25 -17.17
C ASP A 115 -1.96 -29.06 -16.58
N TYR A 116 -1.85 -29.16 -15.27
CA TYR A 116 -0.86 -30.02 -14.63
C TYR A 116 -1.00 -31.48 -15.04
N LEU A 117 -2.21 -32.06 -15.03
CA LEU A 117 -2.44 -33.43 -15.42
C LEU A 117 -2.12 -33.67 -16.89
N ASP A 118 -2.47 -32.75 -17.79
CA ASP A 118 -2.17 -32.83 -19.21
C ASP A 118 -0.64 -32.78 -19.46
N LYS A 119 0.08 -31.86 -18.78
CA LYS A 119 1.55 -31.78 -18.87
C LYS A 119 2.24 -33.00 -18.28
N LYS A 120 1.71 -33.53 -17.17
CA LYS A 120 2.21 -34.77 -16.54
C LYS A 120 2.08 -35.95 -17.50
N SER A 121 0.91 -36.13 -18.11
CA SER A 121 0.70 -37.19 -19.11
C SER A 121 1.66 -37.06 -20.30
N THR A 122 1.88 -35.83 -20.79
CA THR A 122 2.82 -35.56 -21.87
C THR A 122 4.26 -35.96 -21.50
N TYR A 123 4.69 -35.59 -20.28
CA TYR A 123 6.00 -35.97 -19.75
C TYR A 123 6.14 -37.50 -19.62
N GLU A 124 5.16 -38.18 -19.03
CA GLU A 124 5.17 -39.63 -18.86
C GLU A 124 5.24 -40.37 -20.22
N ASN A 125 4.48 -39.89 -21.21
CA ASN A 125 4.56 -40.42 -22.58
C ASN A 125 5.96 -40.26 -23.17
N LEU A 126 6.61 -39.10 -23.02
CA LEU A 126 7.95 -38.88 -23.54
C LEU A 126 9.01 -39.71 -22.80
N VAL A 127 8.84 -39.94 -21.50
CA VAL A 127 9.68 -40.88 -20.75
C VAL A 127 9.60 -42.29 -21.38
N GLY A 128 8.37 -42.76 -21.66
CA GLY A 128 8.16 -44.03 -22.34
C GLY A 128 8.82 -44.09 -23.75
N GLN A 129 8.72 -43.00 -24.55
CA GLN A 129 9.33 -42.93 -25.86
C GLN A 129 10.87 -42.97 -25.80
N VAL A 130 11.48 -42.28 -24.82
CA VAL A 130 12.95 -42.36 -24.60
C VAL A 130 13.35 -43.80 -24.28
N ALA A 131 12.65 -44.44 -23.33
CA ALA A 131 12.94 -45.82 -22.94
C ALA A 131 12.76 -46.78 -24.11
N GLN A 132 11.72 -46.62 -24.94
CA GLN A 132 11.50 -47.40 -26.15
C GLN A 132 12.66 -47.21 -27.13
N LYS A 133 13.08 -45.96 -27.40
CA LYS A 133 14.20 -45.69 -28.33
C LYS A 133 15.52 -46.25 -27.82
N GLN A 134 15.77 -46.21 -26.53
CA GLN A 134 16.94 -46.85 -25.93
C GLN A 134 16.91 -48.37 -26.13
N ALA A 135 15.80 -49.02 -25.89
CA ALA A 135 15.63 -50.45 -26.07
C ALA A 135 15.77 -50.86 -27.56
N GLU A 136 15.18 -50.10 -28.51
CA GLU A 136 15.33 -50.29 -29.94
C GLU A 136 16.83 -50.21 -30.36
N GLU A 137 17.54 -49.24 -29.77
CA GLU A 137 18.97 -49.07 -30.04
C GLU A 137 19.81 -50.21 -29.47
N ASP A 138 19.51 -50.69 -28.26
CA ASP A 138 20.23 -51.83 -27.66
C ASP A 138 20.04 -53.09 -28.50
N ILE A 139 18.86 -53.34 -29.06
CA ILE A 139 18.57 -54.44 -29.98
C ILE A 139 19.37 -54.27 -31.29
N ALA A 140 19.34 -53.08 -31.88
CA ALA A 140 20.08 -52.80 -33.11
C ALA A 140 21.60 -52.95 -32.89
N ARG A 141 22.12 -52.53 -31.75
CA ARG A 141 23.51 -52.69 -31.36
C ARG A 141 23.91 -54.16 -31.26
N ALA A 142 23.12 -54.97 -30.53
CA ALA A 142 23.40 -56.38 -30.41
C ALA A 142 23.43 -57.13 -31.77
N LYS A 143 22.55 -56.71 -32.69
CA LYS A 143 22.53 -57.19 -34.07
C LYS A 143 23.79 -56.81 -34.87
N ASP A 144 24.17 -55.54 -34.79
CA ASP A 144 25.35 -55.01 -35.48
C ASP A 144 26.64 -55.63 -34.90
N ASP A 145 26.74 -55.79 -33.55
CA ASP A 145 27.87 -56.47 -32.88
C ASP A 145 28.00 -57.93 -33.33
N THR A 146 26.86 -58.66 -33.52
CA THR A 146 26.84 -60.00 -34.03
C THR A 146 27.33 -60.05 -35.49
N ALA A 147 26.87 -59.13 -36.34
CA ALA A 147 27.29 -59.01 -37.72
C ALA A 147 28.79 -58.69 -37.85
N MET A 148 29.30 -57.81 -36.97
CA MET A 148 30.70 -57.46 -36.92
C MET A 148 31.58 -58.66 -36.57
N LYS A 149 31.17 -59.43 -35.52
CA LYS A 149 31.84 -60.63 -35.12
C LYS A 149 31.87 -61.71 -36.24
N GLN A 150 30.76 -61.89 -36.99
CA GLN A 150 30.69 -62.76 -38.12
C GLN A 150 31.68 -62.36 -39.22
N ALA A 151 31.79 -61.04 -39.54
CA ALA A 151 32.71 -60.52 -40.50
C ALA A 151 34.19 -60.65 -40.08
N GLU A 152 34.46 -60.52 -38.79
CA GLU A 152 35.81 -60.78 -38.23
C GLU A 152 36.19 -62.26 -38.28
N ASP A 153 35.24 -63.14 -37.99
CA ASP A 153 35.48 -64.61 -38.19
C ASP A 153 35.67 -64.98 -39.59
N GLU A 154 34.96 -64.36 -40.57
CA GLU A 154 35.14 -64.61 -42.03
C GLU A 154 36.50 -64.07 -42.48
N LEU A 155 36.90 -62.86 -42.06
CA LEU A 155 38.26 -62.36 -42.35
C LEU A 155 39.32 -63.33 -41.85
N LYS A 156 39.19 -63.81 -40.61
CA LYS A 156 40.17 -64.79 -40.08
C LYS A 156 40.20 -66.11 -40.85
N ARG A 157 39.06 -66.60 -41.39
CA ARG A 157 39.02 -67.78 -42.27
C ARG A 157 39.76 -67.49 -43.57
N ALA A 158 39.49 -66.35 -44.21
CA ALA A 158 40.16 -65.98 -45.46
C ALA A 158 41.68 -65.81 -45.25
N GLU A 159 42.14 -65.28 -44.15
CA GLU A 159 43.54 -65.19 -43.74
C GLU A 159 44.18 -66.60 -43.62
N LEU A 160 43.48 -67.54 -42.94
CA LEU A 160 43.93 -68.92 -42.79
C LEU A 160 44.00 -69.68 -44.13
N GLU A 161 43.03 -69.47 -45.02
CA GLU A 161 43.05 -70.09 -46.37
C GLU A 161 44.21 -69.49 -47.26
N LEU A 162 44.47 -68.18 -47.12
CA LEU A 162 45.59 -67.57 -47.80
C LEU A 162 46.94 -68.17 -47.36
N GLN A 163 47.14 -68.51 -46.09
CA GLN A 163 48.37 -69.19 -45.60
C GLN A 163 48.60 -70.55 -46.24
N ARG A 164 47.57 -71.16 -46.83
CA ARG A 164 47.68 -72.45 -47.56
C ARG A 164 48.04 -72.32 -49.07
N ASN A 165 48.21 -71.06 -49.55
CA ASN A 165 48.43 -70.77 -50.97
C ASN A 165 49.74 -71.39 -51.54
N GLU A 166 50.70 -71.78 -50.71
CA GLU A 166 51.93 -72.47 -51.14
C GLU A 166 51.68 -73.88 -51.69
N VAL A 167 50.52 -74.50 -51.41
CA VAL A 167 50.18 -75.89 -51.71
C VAL A 167 49.02 -76.07 -52.73
N VAL A 168 48.41 -74.94 -53.14
CA VAL A 168 47.21 -74.95 -54.03
C VAL A 168 47.50 -74.48 -55.43
N SER A 169 46.55 -74.62 -56.36
CA SER A 169 46.69 -74.11 -57.71
C SER A 169 46.72 -72.60 -57.77
N ARG A 170 47.37 -72.06 -58.87
CA ARG A 170 47.45 -70.59 -59.05
C ARG A 170 46.04 -69.93 -59.09
N ILE A 171 45.03 -70.57 -59.64
CA ILE A 171 43.66 -70.08 -59.72
C ILE A 171 43.05 -70.04 -58.36
N ASP A 172 43.28 -71.05 -57.51
CA ASP A 172 42.75 -71.11 -56.12
C ASP A 172 43.44 -70.08 -55.24
N ALA A 173 44.77 -69.83 -55.47
CA ALA A 173 45.49 -68.78 -54.74
C ALA A 173 44.97 -67.37 -55.09
N GLU A 174 44.61 -67.08 -56.34
CA GLU A 174 43.97 -65.84 -56.76
C GLU A 174 42.60 -65.67 -56.14
N LYS A 175 41.78 -66.74 -56.07
CA LYS A 175 40.48 -66.74 -55.41
C LYS A 175 40.61 -66.50 -53.93
N ASN A 176 41.57 -67.08 -53.24
CA ASN A 176 41.82 -66.85 -51.79
C ASN A 176 42.23 -65.40 -51.55
N GLN A 177 43.01 -64.77 -52.42
CA GLN A 177 43.34 -63.35 -52.29
C GLN A 177 42.11 -62.47 -52.50
N GLU A 178 41.28 -62.73 -53.55
CA GLU A 178 40.02 -61.99 -53.70
C GLU A 178 39.10 -62.15 -52.54
N ALA A 179 38.94 -63.34 -51.93
CA ALA A 179 38.13 -63.60 -50.74
C ALA A 179 38.65 -62.82 -49.50
N LEU A 180 39.99 -62.73 -49.35
CA LEU A 180 40.59 -61.93 -48.31
C LEU A 180 40.30 -60.44 -48.53
N ASP A 181 40.46 -59.90 -49.72
CA ASP A 181 40.21 -58.50 -50.02
C ASP A 181 38.72 -58.17 -49.86
N GLU A 182 37.82 -59.04 -50.24
CA GLU A 182 36.38 -58.92 -50.01
C GLU A 182 36.03 -58.90 -48.50
N ALA A 183 36.59 -59.86 -47.73
CA ALA A 183 36.37 -59.92 -46.28
C ALA A 183 36.92 -58.70 -45.57
N GLN A 184 38.09 -58.16 -45.95
CA GLN A 184 38.63 -56.91 -45.41
C GLN A 184 37.74 -55.68 -45.70
N ALA A 185 37.31 -55.60 -47.03
CA ALA A 185 36.42 -54.49 -47.42
C ALA A 185 35.10 -54.52 -46.69
N THR A 186 34.50 -55.71 -46.52
CA THR A 186 33.25 -55.92 -45.80
C THR A 186 33.39 -55.54 -44.32
N LEU A 187 34.41 -55.98 -43.60
CA LEU A 187 34.65 -55.60 -42.21
C LEU A 187 34.89 -54.12 -42.09
N LYS A 188 35.65 -53.49 -42.94
CA LYS A 188 35.92 -52.07 -43.01
C LYS A 188 34.59 -51.26 -43.16
N GLN A 189 33.76 -51.68 -44.11
CA GLN A 189 32.47 -51.09 -44.37
C GLN A 189 31.55 -51.22 -43.14
N LEU A 190 31.47 -52.39 -42.50
CA LEU A 190 30.68 -52.62 -41.32
C LEU A 190 31.14 -51.74 -40.16
N LYS A 191 32.44 -51.62 -39.89
CA LYS A 191 32.99 -50.72 -38.85
C LYS A 191 32.62 -49.27 -39.09
N GLN A 192 32.79 -48.79 -40.33
CA GLN A 192 32.38 -47.40 -40.63
C GLN A 192 30.88 -47.17 -40.48
N THR A 193 30.06 -48.10 -40.94
CA THR A 193 28.59 -48.03 -40.82
C THR A 193 28.16 -48.11 -39.38
N TYR A 194 28.80 -48.95 -38.57
CA TYR A 194 28.56 -49.07 -37.13
C TYR A 194 28.73 -47.74 -36.42
N GLU A 195 29.86 -47.08 -36.63
CA GLU A 195 30.13 -45.77 -35.97
C GLU A 195 29.10 -44.70 -36.38
N LEU A 196 28.77 -44.63 -37.69
CA LEU A 196 27.76 -43.68 -38.17
C LEU A 196 26.37 -43.96 -37.60
N LYS A 197 25.98 -45.24 -37.53
CA LYS A 197 24.71 -45.64 -36.91
C LYS A 197 24.68 -45.25 -35.44
N ARG A 198 25.76 -45.49 -34.66
CA ARG A 198 25.85 -45.11 -33.24
C ARG A 198 25.69 -43.61 -33.06
N ALA A 199 26.37 -42.81 -33.85
CA ALA A 199 26.28 -41.36 -33.80
C ALA A 199 24.86 -40.86 -34.13
N ALA A 200 24.22 -41.45 -35.15
CA ALA A 200 22.86 -41.09 -35.54
C ALA A 200 21.84 -41.45 -34.44
N SER A 201 21.94 -42.67 -33.89
CA SER A 201 21.07 -43.13 -32.82
C SER A 201 21.24 -42.31 -31.55
N ALA A 202 22.48 -42.07 -31.13
CA ALA A 202 22.76 -41.20 -29.98
C ALA A 202 22.14 -39.81 -30.15
N SER A 203 22.23 -39.21 -31.33
CA SER A 203 21.62 -37.93 -31.67
C SER A 203 20.10 -38.00 -31.59
N THR A 204 19.48 -39.08 -32.07
CA THR A 204 18.03 -39.29 -32.02
C THR A 204 17.53 -39.42 -30.56
N ILE A 205 18.20 -40.24 -29.76
CA ILE A 205 17.89 -40.37 -28.32
C ILE A 205 18.03 -39.02 -27.63
N ARG A 206 19.10 -38.28 -27.92
CA ARG A 206 19.32 -36.97 -27.32
C ARG A 206 18.21 -35.97 -27.65
N ILE A 207 17.69 -35.97 -28.86
CA ILE A 207 16.53 -35.14 -29.24
C ILE A 207 15.31 -35.50 -28.39
N GLN A 208 15.02 -36.82 -28.22
CA GLN A 208 13.91 -37.27 -27.38
C GLN A 208 14.10 -36.90 -25.91
N GLU A 209 15.31 -36.99 -25.38
CA GLU A 209 15.63 -36.56 -24.02
C GLU A 209 15.39 -35.06 -23.83
N ILE A 210 15.80 -34.22 -24.79
CA ILE A 210 15.55 -32.76 -24.73
C ILE A 210 14.04 -32.48 -24.74
N GLN A 211 13.25 -33.22 -25.52
CA GLN A 211 11.80 -33.06 -25.55
C GLN A 211 11.18 -33.47 -24.19
N ARG A 212 11.61 -34.61 -23.62
CA ARG A 212 11.22 -35.06 -22.28
C ARG A 212 11.55 -34.01 -21.20
N ASP A 213 12.77 -33.47 -21.23
CA ASP A 213 13.21 -32.47 -20.25
C ASP A 213 12.41 -31.18 -20.35
N ARG A 214 12.09 -30.72 -21.58
CA ARG A 214 11.17 -29.58 -21.77
C ARG A 214 9.77 -29.85 -21.22
N ALA A 215 9.26 -31.07 -21.41
CA ALA A 215 7.97 -31.46 -20.88
C ALA A 215 8.00 -31.55 -19.33
N LEU A 216 9.11 -32.01 -18.75
CA LEU A 216 9.32 -32.01 -17.31
C LEU A 216 9.23 -30.58 -16.72
N GLU A 217 9.92 -29.61 -17.33
CA GLU A 217 9.85 -28.23 -16.89
C GLU A 217 8.44 -27.64 -17.05
N ALA A 218 7.75 -27.93 -18.15
CA ALA A 218 6.37 -27.50 -18.34
C ALA A 218 5.42 -28.12 -17.28
N MET A 219 5.61 -29.40 -16.92
CA MET A 219 4.88 -30.06 -15.86
C MET A 219 5.16 -29.42 -14.49
N ARG A 220 6.41 -29.08 -14.18
CA ARG A 220 6.79 -28.41 -12.91
C ARG A 220 6.15 -27.04 -12.79
N TYR A 221 6.15 -26.25 -13.86
CA TYR A 221 5.46 -24.95 -13.87
C TYR A 221 3.97 -25.09 -13.63
N ALA A 222 3.33 -26.04 -14.33
CA ALA A 222 1.89 -26.30 -14.12
C ALA A 222 1.58 -26.78 -12.69
N GLN A 223 2.44 -27.64 -12.12
CA GLN A 223 2.32 -28.08 -10.71
C GLN A 223 2.46 -26.90 -9.75
N GLY A 224 3.45 -26.04 -9.95
CA GLY A 224 3.65 -24.83 -9.16
C GLY A 224 2.46 -23.88 -9.26
N ASN A 225 1.89 -23.72 -10.47
CA ASN A 225 0.70 -22.90 -10.68
C ASN A 225 -0.51 -23.45 -9.93
N ALA A 226 -0.75 -24.76 -9.97
CA ALA A 226 -1.83 -25.39 -9.21
C ALA A 226 -1.66 -25.22 -7.69
N ALA A 227 -0.43 -25.35 -7.18
CA ALA A 227 -0.14 -25.13 -5.76
C ALA A 227 -0.37 -23.67 -5.32
N ARG A 228 -0.08 -22.70 -6.20
CA ARG A 228 -0.30 -21.26 -5.94
C ARG A 228 -1.77 -20.87 -5.87
N MET A 229 -2.71 -21.75 -6.24
CA MET A 229 -4.15 -21.47 -6.11
C MET A 229 -4.60 -21.40 -4.65
N VAL A 230 -3.81 -21.88 -3.71
CA VAL A 230 -4.02 -21.73 -2.28
C VAL A 230 -2.93 -20.81 -1.72
N VAL A 231 -3.33 -19.67 -1.17
CA VAL A 231 -2.41 -18.69 -0.61
C VAL A 231 -2.43 -18.75 0.90
N HIS A 232 -1.25 -18.87 1.49
CA HIS A 232 -1.06 -18.98 2.93
C HIS A 232 -0.46 -17.72 3.51
N SER A 233 -0.71 -17.47 4.79
CA SER A 233 -0.12 -16.35 5.52
C SER A 233 1.36 -16.62 5.83
N PRO A 234 2.28 -15.69 5.48
CA PRO A 234 3.70 -15.84 5.83
C PRO A 234 4.00 -15.48 7.29
N MET A 235 3.03 -14.82 7.96
CA MET A 235 3.19 -14.32 9.33
C MET A 235 1.89 -14.42 10.11
N GLU A 236 1.99 -14.30 11.43
CA GLU A 236 0.85 -14.12 12.30
C GLU A 236 0.37 -12.66 12.27
N GLY A 237 -0.95 -12.44 12.30
CA GLY A 237 -1.51 -11.08 12.27
C GLY A 237 -3.01 -11.06 12.02
N VAL A 238 -3.53 -9.89 11.74
CA VAL A 238 -4.93 -9.63 11.41
C VAL A 238 -5.08 -9.37 9.92
N VAL A 239 -6.09 -9.97 9.31
CA VAL A 239 -6.37 -9.85 7.88
C VAL A 239 -7.13 -8.54 7.61
N VAL A 240 -6.64 -7.77 6.63
CA VAL A 240 -7.29 -6.56 6.13
C VAL A 240 -7.49 -6.71 4.62
N HIS A 241 -8.71 -6.43 4.14
CA HIS A 241 -8.99 -6.45 2.70
C HIS A 241 -8.70 -5.09 2.09
N ASN A 242 -7.91 -5.08 1.05
CA ASN A 242 -7.62 -3.85 0.31
C ASN A 242 -8.78 -3.50 -0.63
N THR A 243 -8.99 -2.21 -0.83
CA THR A 243 -9.89 -1.71 -1.87
C THR A 243 -9.17 -1.78 -3.22
N ILE A 244 -9.74 -2.51 -4.16
CA ILE A 244 -9.18 -2.70 -5.51
C ILE A 244 -10.23 -2.39 -6.59
N TRP A 245 -9.77 -2.30 -7.83
CA TRP A 245 -10.65 -2.10 -8.98
C TRP A 245 -11.28 -3.43 -9.40
N LEU A 246 -12.58 -3.58 -9.20
CA LEU A 246 -13.37 -4.77 -9.50
C LEU A 246 -14.43 -4.44 -10.57
N GLY A 247 -14.24 -4.90 -11.80
CA GLY A 247 -15.27 -4.82 -12.84
C GLY A 247 -15.86 -3.43 -13.12
N GLY A 248 -15.05 -2.36 -12.99
CA GLY A 248 -15.50 -0.99 -13.26
C GLY A 248 -15.82 -0.14 -12.03
N ARG A 249 -15.66 -0.67 -10.83
CA ARG A 249 -15.83 0.05 -9.54
C ARG A 249 -14.71 -0.27 -8.57
N MET A 250 -14.46 0.64 -7.64
CA MET A 250 -13.61 0.37 -6.48
C MET A 250 -14.40 -0.38 -5.41
N GLY A 251 -13.80 -1.40 -4.83
CA GLY A 251 -14.44 -2.19 -3.77
C GLY A 251 -13.48 -3.18 -3.13
N THR A 252 -13.85 -3.73 -1.99
CA THR A 252 -13.16 -4.83 -1.34
C THR A 252 -13.57 -6.15 -1.99
N VAL A 253 -12.61 -7.07 -2.11
CA VAL A 253 -12.85 -8.40 -2.70
C VAL A 253 -13.80 -9.22 -1.85
N GLN A 254 -14.59 -10.05 -2.55
CA GLN A 254 -15.52 -10.99 -1.96
C GLN A 254 -15.37 -12.37 -2.60
N GLN A 255 -15.89 -13.37 -1.96
CA GLN A 255 -15.98 -14.71 -2.55
C GLN A 255 -16.82 -14.67 -3.85
N GLY A 256 -16.30 -15.28 -4.91
CA GLY A 256 -16.88 -15.24 -6.26
C GLY A 256 -16.31 -14.16 -7.16
N ASP A 257 -15.58 -13.18 -6.62
CA ASP A 257 -14.95 -12.12 -7.42
C ASP A 257 -13.77 -12.66 -8.25
N GLN A 258 -13.51 -11.94 -9.34
CA GLN A 258 -12.37 -12.20 -10.22
C GLN A 258 -11.24 -11.20 -9.97
N VAL A 259 -10.06 -11.72 -9.67
CA VAL A 259 -8.86 -10.91 -9.42
C VAL A 259 -7.80 -11.20 -10.48
N ARG A 260 -7.15 -10.13 -10.95
CA ARG A 260 -6.04 -10.25 -11.92
C ARG A 260 -4.73 -10.61 -11.21
N PRO A 261 -3.87 -11.42 -11.84
CA PRO A 261 -2.55 -11.74 -11.30
C PRO A 261 -1.76 -10.49 -10.91
N GLY A 262 -1.14 -10.52 -9.73
CA GLY A 262 -0.29 -9.46 -9.23
C GLY A 262 -1.01 -8.28 -8.57
N VAL A 263 -2.34 -8.29 -8.50
CA VAL A 263 -3.12 -7.25 -7.79
C VAL A 263 -3.04 -7.48 -6.27
N PRO A 264 -2.71 -6.44 -5.48
CA PRO A 264 -2.72 -6.51 -4.01
C PRO A 264 -4.16 -6.41 -3.50
N PHE A 265 -4.76 -7.50 -3.07
CA PHE A 265 -6.18 -7.56 -2.71
C PHE A 265 -6.45 -7.74 -1.22
N LEU A 266 -5.48 -8.19 -0.46
CA LEU A 266 -5.52 -8.24 1.00
C LEU A 266 -4.13 -8.06 1.61
N GLN A 267 -4.06 -7.77 2.90
CA GLN A 267 -2.82 -7.73 3.66
C GLN A 267 -3.00 -8.38 5.03
N VAL A 268 -1.93 -8.93 5.56
CA VAL A 268 -1.84 -9.39 6.94
C VAL A 268 -1.01 -8.39 7.71
N VAL A 269 -1.57 -7.83 8.78
CA VAL A 269 -0.93 -6.77 9.58
C VAL A 269 -0.65 -7.28 10.99
N ASP A 270 0.48 -6.91 11.54
CA ASP A 270 0.83 -7.20 12.92
C ASP A 270 0.31 -6.06 13.83
N PRO A 271 -0.76 -6.29 14.62
CA PRO A 271 -1.33 -5.23 15.45
C PRO A 271 -0.49 -4.89 16.68
N SER A 272 0.58 -5.64 16.96
CA SER A 272 1.44 -5.42 18.11
C SER A 272 2.37 -4.21 17.95
N GLN A 273 2.63 -3.81 16.70
CA GLN A 273 3.52 -2.70 16.35
C GLN A 273 2.81 -1.77 15.38
N MET A 274 2.26 -0.72 15.93
CA MET A 274 1.55 0.30 15.17
C MET A 274 2.35 1.59 15.09
N GLU A 275 2.21 2.29 14.00
CA GLU A 275 2.80 3.61 13.75
C GLU A 275 1.74 4.56 13.21
N VAL A 276 1.97 5.85 13.36
CA VAL A 276 1.16 6.89 12.72
C VAL A 276 2.02 7.57 11.67
N ARG A 277 1.52 7.59 10.44
CA ARG A 277 2.11 8.34 9.35
C ARG A 277 1.43 9.69 9.24
N VAL A 278 2.22 10.75 9.29
CA VAL A 278 1.76 12.13 9.16
C VAL A 278 2.49 12.86 8.05
N GLU A 279 1.83 13.86 7.50
CA GLU A 279 2.39 14.80 6.54
C GLU A 279 2.75 16.10 7.27
N LEU A 280 4.03 16.39 7.36
CA LEU A 280 4.57 17.57 8.02
C LEU A 280 4.83 18.68 6.99
N ASN A 281 4.35 19.89 7.29
CA ASN A 281 4.64 21.06 6.46
C ASN A 281 6.10 21.49 6.62
N GLN A 282 6.71 22.00 5.55
CA GLN A 282 8.09 22.51 5.57
C GLN A 282 8.33 23.60 6.64
N VAL A 283 7.31 24.38 7.02
CA VAL A 283 7.41 25.42 8.05
C VAL A 283 7.68 24.83 9.43
N ASP A 284 7.20 23.60 9.68
CA ASP A 284 7.31 22.93 10.96
C ASP A 284 8.47 21.91 11.00
N LEU A 285 9.12 21.67 9.85
CA LEU A 285 10.19 20.68 9.70
C LEU A 285 11.35 20.88 10.69
N LEU A 286 11.74 22.13 10.93
CA LEU A 286 12.85 22.45 11.84
C LEU A 286 12.47 22.39 13.33
N LYS A 287 11.18 22.25 13.63
CA LYS A 287 10.66 22.20 15.01
C LYS A 287 10.64 20.78 15.57
N VAL A 288 10.69 19.77 14.70
CA VAL A 288 10.58 18.35 15.09
C VAL A 288 11.89 17.61 14.84
N HIS A 289 12.21 16.69 15.74
CA HIS A 289 13.42 15.89 15.68
C HIS A 289 13.14 14.43 16.05
N PRO A 290 13.83 13.46 15.44
CA PRO A 290 13.70 12.06 15.82
C PRO A 290 13.88 11.84 17.34
N GLY A 291 13.09 10.97 17.92
CA GLY A 291 13.03 10.72 19.37
C GLY A 291 12.08 11.64 20.15
N GLN A 292 11.47 12.63 19.51
CA GLN A 292 10.53 13.55 20.16
C GLN A 292 9.24 12.85 20.53
N ARG A 293 8.74 13.11 21.74
CA ARG A 293 7.51 12.51 22.29
C ARG A 293 6.28 13.20 21.73
N ALA A 294 5.23 12.41 21.56
CA ALA A 294 3.92 12.88 21.17
C ALA A 294 2.84 12.08 21.90
N GLU A 295 1.67 12.68 22.02
CA GLU A 295 0.46 11.98 22.46
C GLU A 295 -0.46 11.78 21.25
N MET A 296 -0.85 10.53 21.01
CA MET A 296 -1.74 10.16 19.92
C MET A 296 -3.17 10.09 20.41
N HIS A 297 -4.07 10.75 19.70
CA HIS A 297 -5.51 10.70 19.90
C HIS A 297 -6.18 10.11 18.68
N LEU A 298 -7.03 9.11 18.87
CA LEU A 298 -7.80 8.49 17.76
C LEU A 298 -9.14 9.20 17.61
N ASP A 299 -9.47 9.63 16.38
CA ASP A 299 -10.76 10.27 16.11
C ASP A 299 -11.94 9.33 16.35
N ALA A 300 -11.75 8.03 16.08
CA ALA A 300 -12.74 6.99 16.33
C ALA A 300 -12.99 6.72 17.84
N TYR A 301 -12.03 7.07 18.71
CA TYR A 301 -12.06 6.82 20.16
C TYR A 301 -11.53 8.03 20.93
N PRO A 302 -12.30 9.13 21.08
CA PRO A 302 -11.82 10.40 21.62
C PRO A 302 -11.27 10.34 23.07
N GLY A 303 -11.64 9.31 23.83
CA GLY A 303 -11.13 9.10 25.20
C GLY A 303 -9.85 8.25 25.29
N MET A 304 -9.32 7.82 24.14
CA MET A 304 -8.14 6.96 24.06
C MET A 304 -6.92 7.78 23.67
N THR A 305 -5.95 7.84 24.56
CA THR A 305 -4.67 8.52 24.35
C THR A 305 -3.55 7.49 24.47
N LEU A 306 -2.66 7.45 23.48
CA LEU A 306 -1.51 6.55 23.48
C LEU A 306 -0.22 7.36 23.32
N PRO A 307 0.84 7.02 24.05
CA PRO A 307 2.13 7.67 23.86
C PRO A 307 2.73 7.24 22.51
N ALA A 308 3.31 8.21 21.83
CA ALA A 308 4.01 8.01 20.57
C ALA A 308 5.36 8.74 20.57
N ALA A 309 6.25 8.34 19.68
CA ALA A 309 7.54 8.98 19.48
C ALA A 309 7.90 9.08 18.00
N LEU A 310 8.45 10.22 17.59
CA LEU A 310 8.93 10.42 16.22
C LEU A 310 10.12 9.48 15.98
N GLU A 311 9.96 8.53 15.09
CA GLU A 311 10.99 7.54 14.74
C GLU A 311 11.79 7.98 13.51
N GLU A 312 11.08 8.41 12.48
CA GLU A 312 11.69 8.77 11.21
C GLU A 312 11.03 10.00 10.60
N LEU A 313 11.87 10.84 10.00
CA LEU A 313 11.48 11.99 9.22
C LEU A 313 12.05 11.83 7.81
N SER A 314 11.16 11.84 6.80
CA SER A 314 11.58 11.70 5.40
C SER A 314 12.49 12.85 4.99
N PRO A 315 13.65 12.60 4.40
CA PRO A 315 14.52 13.65 3.89
C PRO A 315 14.02 14.26 2.57
N LEU A 316 13.04 13.60 1.91
CA LEU A 316 12.49 14.03 0.63
C LEU A 316 11.12 14.67 0.83
N GLY A 317 11.00 15.94 0.45
CA GLY A 317 9.73 16.64 0.39
C GLY A 317 9.01 16.40 -0.94
N HIS A 318 7.72 16.17 -0.87
CA HIS A 318 6.82 16.06 -2.02
C HIS A 318 5.84 17.24 -2.07
N PRO A 319 5.21 17.53 -3.22
CA PRO A 319 4.19 18.57 -3.30
C PRO A 319 3.07 18.32 -2.31
N GLY A 320 2.67 19.34 -1.57
CA GLY A 320 1.56 19.25 -0.62
C GLY A 320 0.22 19.01 -1.33
N GLN A 321 -0.70 18.39 -0.62
CA GLN A 321 -1.99 17.97 -1.15
C GLN A 321 -2.88 19.13 -1.63
N PHE A 322 -2.69 20.35 -1.08
CA PHE A 322 -3.52 21.53 -1.37
C PHE A 322 -2.77 22.67 -2.09
N ALA A 323 -1.44 22.62 -2.18
CA ALA A 323 -0.65 23.64 -2.84
C ALA A 323 0.68 23.06 -3.32
N GLU A 324 0.91 23.08 -4.63
CA GLU A 324 2.17 22.58 -5.23
C GLU A 324 3.43 23.32 -4.75
N ALA A 325 3.28 24.58 -4.38
CA ALA A 325 4.39 25.43 -3.89
C ALA A 325 4.81 25.08 -2.45
N VAL A 326 3.94 24.46 -1.67
CA VAL A 326 4.23 24.07 -0.28
C VAL A 326 4.69 22.63 -0.25
N ARG A 327 5.88 22.38 0.30
CA ARG A 327 6.42 21.01 0.43
C ARG A 327 5.94 20.36 1.72
N SER A 328 5.54 19.10 1.60
CA SER A 328 5.22 18.22 2.72
C SER A 328 6.30 17.16 2.87
N PHE A 329 6.57 16.78 4.09
CA PHE A 329 7.53 15.74 4.46
C PHE A 329 6.82 14.64 5.24
N GLY A 330 7.01 13.40 4.86
CA GLY A 330 6.46 12.29 5.60
C GLY A 330 7.19 12.11 6.93
N ALA A 331 6.44 11.99 8.02
CA ALA A 331 6.98 11.65 9.32
C ALA A 331 6.27 10.40 9.87
N ARG A 332 7.02 9.57 10.58
CA ARG A 332 6.56 8.30 11.12
C ARG A 332 6.75 8.28 12.62
N PHE A 333 5.66 8.12 13.35
CA PHE A 333 5.64 8.04 14.81
C PHE A 333 5.34 6.62 15.23
N SER A 334 6.22 6.00 15.99
CA SER A 334 5.95 4.71 16.63
C SER A 334 5.01 4.89 17.82
N VAL A 335 3.96 4.07 17.88
CA VAL A 335 2.99 4.08 18.99
C VAL A 335 3.43 3.09 20.06
N GLN A 336 3.46 3.52 21.31
CA GLN A 336 3.83 2.68 22.43
C GLN A 336 2.56 2.09 23.07
N GLY A 337 2.55 0.78 23.22
CA GLY A 337 1.42 0.02 23.76
C GLY A 337 0.61 -0.67 22.68
N THR A 338 -0.18 -1.64 23.09
CA THR A 338 -1.05 -2.44 22.21
C THR A 338 -2.47 -2.33 22.72
N ASP A 339 -3.39 -1.95 21.85
CA ASP A 339 -4.83 -1.96 22.12
C ASP A 339 -5.55 -2.64 20.94
N PRO A 340 -6.45 -3.59 21.18
CA PRO A 340 -7.18 -4.28 20.12
C PRO A 340 -8.02 -3.38 19.22
N ARG A 341 -8.34 -2.16 19.69
CA ARG A 341 -9.08 -1.14 18.93
C ARG A 341 -8.19 -0.33 17.99
N LEU A 342 -6.87 -0.42 18.14
CA LEU A 342 -5.91 0.25 17.29
C LEU A 342 -5.75 -0.54 15.99
N LEU A 343 -6.56 -0.19 15.01
CA LEU A 343 -6.56 -0.80 13.68
C LEU A 343 -5.81 0.09 12.69
N PRO A 344 -5.29 -0.47 11.58
CA PRO A 344 -4.76 0.31 10.48
C PRO A 344 -5.84 1.21 9.83
N ASP A 345 -5.41 2.28 9.18
CA ASP A 345 -6.23 3.27 8.45
C ASP A 345 -7.22 4.08 9.32
N LEU A 346 -7.01 4.12 10.64
CA LEU A 346 -7.75 5.05 11.50
C LEU A 346 -7.12 6.44 11.43
N SER A 347 -7.97 7.47 11.39
CA SER A 347 -7.53 8.86 11.56
C SER A 347 -7.05 9.09 13.00
N ALA A 348 -5.89 9.73 13.12
CA ALA A 348 -5.27 10.04 14.40
C ALA A 348 -4.71 11.46 14.39
N ALA A 349 -4.85 12.16 15.52
CA ALA A 349 -4.16 13.40 15.80
C ALA A 349 -2.97 13.13 16.73
N LEU A 350 -1.83 13.72 16.42
CA LEU A 350 -0.62 13.67 17.24
C LEU A 350 -0.33 15.04 17.82
N ASP A 351 -0.28 15.13 19.12
CA ASP A 351 0.16 16.31 19.85
C ASP A 351 1.65 16.17 20.19
N VAL A 352 2.50 16.72 19.33
CA VAL A 352 3.96 16.65 19.47
C VAL A 352 4.44 17.70 20.46
N ASP A 353 5.15 17.28 21.50
CA ASP A 353 5.76 18.17 22.48
C ASP A 353 7.01 18.84 21.89
N LEU A 354 6.90 20.13 21.57
CA LEU A 354 8.03 20.96 21.09
C LEU A 354 8.89 21.53 22.22
N GLY A 355 8.53 21.25 23.46
CA GLY A 355 9.20 21.72 24.65
C GLY A 355 8.28 22.52 25.58
N SER A 356 8.67 22.58 26.83
CA SER A 356 7.97 23.36 27.85
C SER A 356 8.89 24.37 28.49
N GLN A 357 8.41 25.62 28.62
CA GLN A 357 9.10 26.67 29.37
C GLN A 357 8.43 26.81 30.74
N LYS A 358 9.19 26.66 31.81
CA LYS A 358 8.68 26.81 33.16
C LYS A 358 8.74 28.28 33.59
N SER A 359 7.70 28.75 34.29
CA SER A 359 7.68 30.08 34.90
C SER A 359 7.87 31.25 33.94
N VAL A 360 7.19 31.24 32.80
CA VAL A 360 7.14 32.31 31.80
C VAL A 360 5.84 33.12 31.94
N LEU A 361 5.87 34.39 31.54
CA LEU A 361 4.66 35.23 31.51
C LEU A 361 3.83 34.79 30.29
N VAL A 362 2.60 34.40 30.54
CA VAL A 362 1.68 33.91 29.53
C VAL A 362 0.43 34.80 29.50
N ILE A 363 0.02 35.16 28.30
CA ILE A 363 -1.20 35.91 28.04
C ILE A 363 -2.03 35.27 26.93
N PRO A 364 -3.37 35.43 26.95
CA PRO A 364 -4.20 34.97 25.87
C PRO A 364 -3.81 35.60 24.55
N TRP A 365 -3.74 34.80 23.46
CA TRP A 365 -3.41 35.30 22.14
C TRP A 365 -4.33 36.44 21.67
N GLN A 366 -5.61 36.38 22.04
CA GLN A 366 -6.61 37.40 21.71
C GLN A 366 -6.32 38.77 22.34
N SER A 367 -5.46 38.85 23.37
CA SER A 367 -5.11 40.10 24.06
C SER A 367 -4.03 40.89 23.31
N ILE A 368 -3.46 40.34 22.21
CA ILE A 368 -2.34 40.89 21.49
C ILE A 368 -2.86 41.60 20.26
N GLY A 369 -2.54 42.86 20.11
CA GLY A 369 -2.70 43.62 18.88
C GLY A 369 -1.39 43.67 18.09
N MET A 370 -1.50 43.66 16.77
CA MET A 370 -0.35 43.86 15.86
C MET A 370 -0.49 45.17 15.12
N GLU A 371 0.57 45.95 15.12
CA GLU A 371 0.62 47.18 14.37
C GLU A 371 1.98 47.27 13.63
N ALA A 372 1.92 47.27 12.28
CA ALA A 372 3.05 47.29 11.35
C ALA A 372 4.06 46.18 11.67
N ASP A 373 4.33 45.49 12.47
CA ASP A 373 5.29 44.42 12.84
C ASP A 373 5.63 44.42 14.35
N HIS A 374 4.93 45.26 15.13
CA HIS A 374 5.12 45.37 16.56
C HIS A 374 3.90 44.84 17.29
N ALA A 375 4.12 43.89 18.19
CA ALA A 375 3.07 43.41 19.07
C ALA A 375 2.85 44.39 20.23
N PHE A 376 1.59 44.64 20.59
CA PHE A 376 1.21 45.42 21.72
C PHE A 376 0.03 44.81 22.49
N VAL A 377 -0.13 45.26 23.75
CA VAL A 377 -1.25 44.94 24.59
C VAL A 377 -1.82 46.22 25.22
N TRP A 378 -3.08 46.20 25.62
CA TRP A 378 -3.71 47.23 26.39
C TRP A 378 -3.57 46.95 27.87
N LEU A 379 -2.64 47.67 28.53
CA LEU A 379 -2.40 47.54 29.98
C LEU A 379 -3.36 48.43 30.73
N LYS A 380 -4.02 47.89 31.76
CA LYS A 380 -4.90 48.64 32.64
C LYS A 380 -4.08 49.45 33.65
N THR A 381 -4.18 50.77 33.58
CA THR A 381 -3.71 51.69 34.60
C THR A 381 -4.85 52.07 35.54
N THR A 382 -4.58 52.92 36.54
CA THR A 382 -5.59 53.31 37.56
C THR A 382 -6.82 54.00 36.96
N ALA A 383 -6.69 54.66 35.80
CA ALA A 383 -7.75 55.45 35.18
C ALA A 383 -8.11 55.06 33.74
N SER A 384 -7.26 54.33 33.00
CA SER A 384 -7.45 54.06 31.59
C SER A 384 -6.66 52.81 31.12
N PHE A 385 -6.77 52.48 29.86
CA PHE A 385 -5.90 51.49 29.23
C PHE A 385 -4.80 52.23 28.44
N GLU A 386 -3.57 51.80 28.65
CA GLU A 386 -2.39 52.30 27.96
C GLU A 386 -1.85 51.24 26.97
N LYS A 387 -1.57 51.64 25.76
CA LYS A 387 -0.93 50.81 24.74
C LYS A 387 0.52 50.58 25.12
N ARG A 388 0.90 49.28 25.30
CA ARG A 388 2.26 48.92 25.67
C ARG A 388 2.83 47.91 24.66
N SER A 389 3.97 48.28 24.08
CA SER A 389 4.69 47.35 23.18
C SER A 389 5.26 46.19 23.98
N VAL A 390 5.16 44.96 23.41
CA VAL A 390 5.64 43.70 24.02
C VAL A 390 6.48 42.94 23.01
N GLN A 391 7.49 42.24 23.49
CA GLN A 391 8.22 41.26 22.71
C GLN A 391 7.60 39.89 22.91
N MET A 392 7.25 39.26 21.83
CA MET A 392 6.61 37.95 21.84
C MET A 392 7.64 36.83 21.83
N GLY A 393 7.39 35.82 22.63
CA GLY A 393 8.04 34.51 22.58
C GLY A 393 7.22 33.48 21.78
N PRO A 394 7.40 32.20 22.05
CA PRO A 394 6.61 31.11 21.47
C PRO A 394 5.11 31.29 21.79
N ARG A 395 4.26 30.83 20.89
CA ARG A 395 2.80 30.85 21.07
C ARG A 395 2.19 29.50 20.72
N ASN A 396 1.03 29.21 21.25
CA ASN A 396 0.09 28.21 20.79
C ASN A 396 -1.22 28.86 20.33
N ASP A 397 -2.26 28.07 20.08
CA ASP A 397 -3.55 28.58 19.57
C ASP A 397 -4.32 29.42 20.59
N LEU A 398 -4.04 29.28 21.88
CA LEU A 398 -4.76 29.95 22.94
C LEU A 398 -3.95 31.03 23.63
N GLU A 399 -2.66 30.82 23.85
CA GLU A 399 -1.78 31.60 24.67
C GLU A 399 -0.45 31.92 23.98
N ALA A 400 0.17 33.01 24.41
CA ALA A 400 1.49 33.40 23.95
C ALA A 400 2.40 33.80 25.10
N VAL A 401 3.66 33.46 25.00
CA VAL A 401 4.69 33.85 25.95
C VAL A 401 5.11 35.30 25.67
N VAL A 402 5.21 36.10 26.70
CA VAL A 402 5.77 37.46 26.62
C VAL A 402 7.21 37.42 27.12
N ALA A 403 8.15 37.72 26.25
CA ALA A 403 9.57 37.75 26.57
C ALA A 403 9.97 39.00 27.32
N SER A 404 9.38 40.18 26.97
CA SER A 404 9.59 41.43 27.66
C SER A 404 8.42 42.43 27.46
N GLY A 405 8.28 43.43 28.33
CA GLY A 405 7.26 44.46 28.22
C GLY A 405 6.13 44.37 29.25
N LEU A 406 5.97 43.24 29.93
CA LEU A 406 5.00 43.06 31.00
C LEU A 406 5.65 42.49 32.26
N SER A 407 4.99 42.77 33.41
CA SER A 407 5.35 42.23 34.71
C SER A 407 4.26 41.28 35.23
N GLU A 408 4.65 40.37 36.12
CA GLU A 408 3.69 39.52 36.81
C GLU A 408 2.72 40.34 37.64
N GLY A 409 1.42 40.06 37.49
CA GLY A 409 0.37 40.79 38.16
C GLY A 409 -0.23 41.93 37.36
N ASP A 410 0.38 42.32 36.23
CA ASP A 410 -0.22 43.27 35.31
C ASP A 410 -1.61 42.82 34.86
N THR A 411 -2.51 43.77 34.65
CA THR A 411 -3.86 43.48 34.17
C THR A 411 -4.00 44.03 32.75
N ILE A 412 -4.34 43.19 31.83
CA ILE A 412 -4.48 43.56 30.41
C ILE A 412 -5.92 43.35 29.94
N ARG A 413 -6.30 44.04 28.86
CA ARG A 413 -7.58 43.83 28.17
C ARG A 413 -7.55 42.45 27.48
N ARG A 414 -8.64 41.68 27.61
CA ARG A 414 -8.72 40.32 27.08
C ARG A 414 -8.77 40.25 25.55
N ALA A 415 -9.31 41.28 24.87
CA ALA A 415 -9.37 41.36 23.42
C ALA A 415 -8.74 42.68 22.94
N ALA A 416 -7.79 42.60 22.04
CA ALA A 416 -7.11 43.77 21.51
C ALA A 416 -7.88 44.45 20.35
N ILE A 417 -8.90 43.79 19.77
CA ILE A 417 -9.66 44.30 18.63
C ILE A 417 -10.66 45.32 19.15
N GLU A 418 -10.46 46.62 18.85
CA GLU A 418 -11.53 47.57 18.72
C GLU A 418 -12.29 47.26 17.44
N GLU A 419 -13.61 46.97 17.55
CA GLU A 419 -14.51 47.19 16.42
C GLU A 419 -14.42 48.67 16.09
N GLU A 420 -13.68 49.06 15.03
CA GLU A 420 -13.89 50.31 14.32
C GLU A 420 -15.32 50.25 13.76
N THR A 421 -16.26 50.69 14.60
CA THR A 421 -17.63 50.91 14.21
C THR A 421 -17.65 52.12 13.28
N GLY A 422 -17.77 51.82 11.98
CA GLY A 422 -18.45 52.62 11.00
C GLY A 422 -18.33 54.15 11.09
N ALA A 423 -17.38 54.70 10.43
CA ALA A 423 -17.51 56.10 9.96
C ALA A 423 -17.08 56.14 8.47
N GLY A 424 -18.04 56.32 7.60
CA GLY A 424 -17.79 56.83 6.27
C GLY A 424 -18.21 55.97 5.08
N LEU A 425 -19.49 55.85 4.86
CA LEU A 425 -20.07 55.82 3.56
C LEU A 425 -20.82 57.13 3.36
N GLN A 426 -20.17 58.06 2.70
CA GLN A 426 -20.82 59.09 1.90
C GLN A 426 -20.48 58.86 0.46
#